data_eaf34ba286d293aa7b37ff04448e065d
#
_entry.id   eaf34ba286d293aa7b37ff04448e065d
#
_cell.length_a   1.000
_cell.length_b   1.000
_cell.length_c   1.000
_cell.angle_alpha   90.00
_cell.angle_beta   90.00
_cell.angle_gamma   90.00
#
_symmetry.space_group_name_H-M   'P 1'
#
loop_
_entity.id
_entity.type
_entity.pdbx_description
1 polymer ?
#
loop_
_entity_poly.entity_id
_entity_poly.type
_entity_poly.pdbx_seq_one_letter_code
_entity_poly.pdbx_strand_id
1 'polypeptide(L)'
;MKSEPFSREQLMEVCEELAFKINSLSANNEKAHDQSVFAYMQDFIAHLDKQRNARRIEVYTTALNSFKRFTKGKDVPLSKISGTLMEDYENFLHLSGLTMNTSSFYMRTMKAVYNRAVNEGIVSDRKPFNKVYTGIARTVKRAISPEEMSRIRTIESEDDEVRFARDMFMFSFYTQGMSFVDMAYLKPSDLRGDHLFYRRKKTGQELMVRWSQAAQDILNLYPPCNDKYLLPIIKKPGDKERNQYRYKQYVVGCGLKRISDVLEMNNTLTMYVARHSWASIARLMDISTDAISRSMGHNSEKTTKIYLKSIDTSSIDDANDRVINAI
;
A
#
# COMPACT_ATOMS: atom_id res chain seq x y z
N MET A 1 40.05 -43.72 -32.49
CA MET A 1 40.64 -42.50 -33.06
C MET A 1 41.21 -41.69 -31.91
N LYS A 2 42.54 -41.59 -31.83
CA LYS A 2 43.21 -40.71 -30.84
C LYS A 2 43.16 -39.29 -31.42
N SER A 3 42.54 -38.37 -30.75
CA SER A 3 42.61 -36.95 -31.12
C SER A 3 44.04 -36.45 -30.95
N GLU A 4 44.65 -35.90 -31.98
CA GLU A 4 45.96 -35.28 -31.89
C GLU A 4 45.90 -34.07 -30.96
N PRO A 5 46.88 -33.86 -30.13
CA PRO A 5 46.93 -32.70 -29.25
C PRO A 5 47.09 -31.41 -30.06
N PHE A 6 46.37 -30.35 -29.70
CA PHE A 6 46.50 -29.02 -30.30
C PHE A 6 47.94 -28.57 -30.35
N SER A 7 48.38 -28.05 -31.49
CA SER A 7 49.71 -27.42 -31.56
C SER A 7 49.78 -26.18 -30.71
N ARG A 8 51.02 -25.79 -30.30
CA ARG A 8 51.22 -24.57 -29.49
C ARG A 8 50.70 -23.32 -30.17
N GLU A 9 50.71 -23.23 -31.48
CA GLU A 9 50.20 -22.13 -32.27
C GLU A 9 48.67 -22.10 -32.26
N GLN A 10 47.98 -23.24 -32.38
CA GLN A 10 46.55 -23.35 -32.27
C GLN A 10 46.02 -22.97 -30.86
N LEU A 11 46.76 -23.32 -29.81
CA LEU A 11 46.47 -22.91 -28.42
C LEU A 11 46.65 -21.39 -28.23
N MET A 12 47.65 -20.78 -28.81
CA MET A 12 47.86 -19.33 -28.77
C MET A 12 46.76 -18.59 -29.48
N GLU A 13 46.33 -19.02 -30.65
CA GLU A 13 45.23 -18.42 -31.43
C GLU A 13 43.91 -18.48 -30.66
N VAL A 14 43.60 -19.61 -30.03
CA VAL A 14 42.40 -19.75 -29.18
C VAL A 14 42.50 -18.85 -27.95
N CYS A 15 43.67 -18.70 -27.33
CA CYS A 15 43.85 -17.78 -26.19
C CYS A 15 43.71 -16.32 -26.60
N GLU A 16 44.17 -15.90 -27.76
CA GLU A 16 44.01 -14.54 -28.27
C GLU A 16 42.53 -14.25 -28.63
N GLU A 17 41.85 -15.22 -29.22
CA GLU A 17 40.42 -15.11 -29.53
C GLU A 17 39.56 -14.99 -28.26
N LEU A 18 39.89 -15.80 -27.23
CA LEU A 18 39.24 -15.73 -25.93
C LEU A 18 39.53 -14.40 -25.22
N ALA A 19 40.79 -13.92 -25.24
CA ALA A 19 41.15 -12.63 -24.68
C ALA A 19 40.45 -11.47 -25.37
N PHE A 20 40.31 -11.51 -26.71
CA PHE A 20 39.54 -10.53 -27.46
C PHE A 20 38.05 -10.56 -27.11
N LYS A 21 37.46 -11.75 -26.99
CA LYS A 21 36.05 -11.90 -26.54
C LYS A 21 35.83 -11.41 -25.11
N ILE A 22 36.76 -11.71 -24.20
CA ILE A 22 36.71 -11.23 -22.81
C ILE A 22 36.83 -9.70 -22.78
N ASN A 23 37.75 -9.11 -23.52
CA ASN A 23 37.93 -7.67 -23.62
C ASN A 23 36.71 -6.98 -24.28
N SER A 24 36.11 -7.59 -25.31
CA SER A 24 34.90 -7.06 -25.94
C SER A 24 33.66 -7.14 -25.04
N LEU A 25 33.57 -8.20 -24.22
CA LEU A 25 32.54 -8.33 -23.18
C LEU A 25 32.75 -7.33 -22.04
N SER A 26 34.02 -7.09 -21.64
CA SER A 26 34.35 -6.08 -20.64
C SER A 26 34.07 -4.66 -21.13
N ALA A 27 34.42 -4.34 -22.38
CA ALA A 27 34.13 -3.02 -23.01
C ALA A 27 32.63 -2.78 -23.20
N ASN A 28 31.85 -3.83 -23.50
CA ASN A 28 30.40 -3.74 -23.52
C ASN A 28 29.81 -3.60 -22.12
N ASN A 29 30.39 -4.21 -21.11
CA ASN A 29 30.00 -4.01 -19.71
C ASN A 29 30.36 -2.60 -19.20
N GLU A 30 31.50 -2.03 -19.60
CA GLU A 30 31.84 -0.65 -19.23
C GLU A 30 30.90 0.38 -19.85
N LYS A 31 30.44 0.19 -21.09
CA LYS A 31 29.39 1.03 -21.70
C LYS A 31 28.01 0.83 -21.07
N ALA A 32 27.69 -0.37 -20.57
CA ALA A 32 26.47 -0.62 -19.81
C ALA A 32 26.51 0.02 -18.42
N HIS A 33 27.68 0.26 -17.83
CA HIS A 33 27.86 0.80 -16.49
C HIS A 33 27.58 2.30 -16.33
N ASP A 34 27.29 3.01 -17.40
CA ASP A 34 27.12 4.48 -17.35
C ASP A 34 25.65 4.92 -17.47
N GLN A 35 24.69 3.97 -17.41
CA GLN A 35 23.26 4.32 -17.43
C GLN A 35 22.88 5.04 -16.13
N SER A 36 22.26 6.23 -16.28
CA SER A 36 21.85 7.04 -15.14
C SER A 36 20.61 6.48 -14.43
N VAL A 37 20.53 6.70 -13.11
CA VAL A 37 19.39 6.32 -12.30
C VAL A 37 18.11 6.96 -12.81
N PHE A 38 18.16 8.24 -13.17
CA PHE A 38 16.96 8.96 -13.61
C PHE A 38 16.45 8.44 -14.95
N ALA A 39 17.34 8.28 -15.92
CA ALA A 39 16.97 7.75 -17.24
C ALA A 39 16.42 6.34 -17.13
N TYR A 40 17.10 5.44 -16.39
CA TYR A 40 16.66 4.07 -16.18
C TYR A 40 15.27 3.99 -15.51
N MET A 41 15.04 4.80 -14.47
CA MET A 41 13.74 4.84 -13.81
C MET A 41 12.65 5.43 -14.71
N GLN A 42 12.95 6.44 -15.53
CA GLN A 42 12.00 7.01 -16.47
C GLN A 42 11.60 6.01 -17.56
N ASP A 43 12.56 5.27 -18.12
CA ASP A 43 12.30 4.21 -19.10
C ASP A 43 11.45 3.10 -18.50
N PHE A 44 11.74 2.74 -17.26
CA PHE A 44 10.94 1.75 -16.54
C PHE A 44 9.50 2.23 -16.29
N ILE A 45 9.32 3.49 -15.89
CA ILE A 45 8.00 4.11 -15.71
C ILE A 45 7.23 4.15 -17.03
N ALA A 46 7.87 4.52 -18.13
CA ALA A 46 7.27 4.52 -19.47
C ALA A 46 6.84 3.11 -19.92
N HIS A 47 7.63 2.08 -19.58
CA HIS A 47 7.25 0.69 -19.83
C HIS A 47 6.01 0.27 -19.01
N LEU A 48 5.92 0.69 -17.75
CA LEU A 48 4.74 0.42 -16.90
C LEU A 48 3.48 1.13 -17.41
N ASP A 49 3.62 2.29 -18.05
CA ASP A 49 2.49 3.03 -18.62
C ASP A 49 1.87 2.25 -19.79
N LYS A 50 2.70 1.67 -20.66
CA LYS A 50 2.24 0.77 -21.72
C LYS A 50 1.42 -0.42 -21.16
N GLN A 51 1.74 -0.88 -19.96
CA GLN A 51 1.01 -1.95 -19.26
C GLN A 51 -0.22 -1.43 -18.48
N ARG A 52 -0.54 -0.14 -18.53
CA ARG A 52 -1.64 0.51 -17.80
C ARG A 52 -1.62 0.27 -16.29
N ASN A 53 -0.44 0.17 -15.70
CA ASN A 53 -0.27 -0.08 -14.27
C ASN A 53 -0.12 1.22 -13.47
N ALA A 54 -1.19 2.02 -13.44
CA ALA A 54 -1.20 3.35 -12.84
C ALA A 54 -0.66 3.39 -11.39
N ARG A 55 -0.92 2.36 -10.59
CA ARG A 55 -0.42 2.31 -9.19
C ARG A 55 1.09 2.17 -9.11
N ARG A 56 1.68 1.33 -9.95
CA ARG A 56 3.14 1.15 -9.98
C ARG A 56 3.82 2.41 -10.52
N ILE A 57 3.25 3.04 -11.54
CA ILE A 57 3.74 4.33 -12.06
C ILE A 57 3.85 5.34 -10.93
N GLU A 58 2.79 5.53 -10.14
CA GLU A 58 2.82 6.47 -9.00
C GLU A 58 3.93 6.14 -8.00
N VAL A 59 4.10 4.87 -7.65
CA VAL A 59 5.14 4.42 -6.71
C VAL A 59 6.53 4.80 -7.20
N TYR A 60 6.86 4.45 -8.44
CA TYR A 60 8.19 4.71 -9.00
C TYR A 60 8.41 6.19 -9.30
N THR A 61 7.41 6.91 -9.78
CA THR A 61 7.48 8.37 -9.99
C THR A 61 7.72 9.11 -8.67
N THR A 62 7.01 8.70 -7.60
CA THR A 62 7.19 9.28 -6.27
C THR A 62 8.61 9.05 -5.74
N ALA A 63 9.15 7.84 -5.91
CA ALA A 63 10.51 7.52 -5.51
C ALA A 63 11.55 8.29 -6.32
N LEU A 64 11.39 8.36 -7.64
CA LEU A 64 12.26 9.15 -8.53
C LEU A 64 12.29 10.62 -8.13
N ASN A 65 11.13 11.23 -7.90
CA ASN A 65 11.04 12.63 -7.50
C ASN A 65 11.68 12.88 -6.13
N SER A 66 11.57 11.93 -5.20
CA SER A 66 12.23 12.02 -3.90
C SER A 66 13.76 11.92 -4.05
N PHE A 67 14.24 10.99 -4.86
CA PHE A 67 15.67 10.83 -5.11
C PHE A 67 16.26 12.04 -5.85
N LYS A 68 15.54 12.60 -6.83
CA LYS A 68 15.91 13.86 -7.49
C LYS A 68 16.07 15.04 -6.51
N ARG A 69 15.19 15.13 -5.49
CA ARG A 69 15.31 16.16 -4.45
C ARG A 69 16.56 15.96 -3.59
N PHE A 70 16.84 14.73 -3.19
CA PHE A 70 18.05 14.39 -2.46
C PHE A 70 19.32 14.76 -3.22
N THR A 71 19.42 14.41 -4.49
CA THR A 71 20.59 14.70 -5.32
C THR A 71 20.60 16.14 -5.88
N LYS A 72 19.64 16.98 -5.46
CA LYS A 72 19.47 18.37 -5.96
C LYS A 72 19.42 18.44 -7.50
N GLY A 73 18.77 17.48 -8.13
CA GLY A 73 18.62 17.36 -9.58
C GLY A 73 19.85 16.82 -10.31
N LYS A 74 20.94 16.54 -9.64
CA LYS A 74 22.11 15.91 -10.27
C LYS A 74 21.86 14.42 -10.43
N ASP A 75 21.96 13.94 -11.67
CA ASP A 75 21.80 12.53 -11.96
C ASP A 75 23.02 11.72 -11.49
N VAL A 76 22.80 10.46 -11.15
CA VAL A 76 23.80 9.56 -10.60
C VAL A 76 23.86 8.32 -11.48
N PRO A 77 25.05 7.89 -11.94
CA PRO A 77 25.20 6.61 -12.63
C PRO A 77 24.75 5.45 -11.73
N LEU A 78 24.12 4.43 -12.30
CA LEU A 78 23.70 3.22 -11.56
C LEU A 78 24.88 2.54 -10.87
N SER A 79 26.07 2.58 -11.48
CA SER A 79 27.33 2.05 -10.92
C SER A 79 27.81 2.78 -9.65
N LYS A 80 27.35 4.01 -9.43
CA LYS A 80 27.68 4.82 -8.25
C LYS A 80 26.70 4.66 -7.08
N ILE A 81 25.65 3.86 -7.24
CA ILE A 81 24.78 3.49 -6.12
C ILE A 81 25.61 2.63 -5.15
N SER A 82 25.98 3.23 -4.02
CA SER A 82 26.79 2.63 -2.95
C SER A 82 26.00 2.56 -1.63
N GLY A 83 26.49 1.78 -0.66
CA GLY A 83 25.93 1.73 0.69
C GLY A 83 25.89 3.12 1.34
N THR A 84 27.00 3.87 1.25
CA THR A 84 27.08 5.25 1.79
C THR A 84 26.04 6.17 1.15
N LEU A 85 25.90 6.14 -0.18
CA LEU A 85 24.89 6.96 -0.86
C LEU A 85 23.45 6.63 -0.39
N MET A 86 23.16 5.35 -0.13
CA MET A 86 21.84 4.93 0.36
C MET A 86 21.63 5.30 1.83
N GLU A 87 22.68 5.21 2.66
CA GLU A 87 22.66 5.71 4.04
C GLU A 87 22.39 7.24 4.08
N ASP A 88 23.08 8.00 3.23
CA ASP A 88 22.89 9.46 3.11
C ASP A 88 21.45 9.80 2.65
N TYR A 89 20.92 9.02 1.70
CA TYR A 89 19.53 9.21 1.24
C TYR A 89 18.52 8.87 2.33
N GLU A 90 18.74 7.82 3.11
CA GLU A 90 17.89 7.48 4.25
C GLU A 90 17.91 8.59 5.31
N ASN A 91 19.09 9.10 5.64
CA ASN A 91 19.26 10.23 6.56
C ASN A 91 18.53 11.48 6.05
N PHE A 92 18.65 11.79 4.75
CA PHE A 92 17.89 12.88 4.14
C PHE A 92 16.37 12.71 4.31
N LEU A 93 15.85 11.50 4.15
CA LEU A 93 14.43 11.22 4.32
C LEU A 93 14.00 11.42 5.78
N HIS A 94 14.80 10.98 6.74
CA HIS A 94 14.55 11.16 8.19
C HIS A 94 14.60 12.64 8.59
N LEU A 95 15.61 13.39 8.12
CA LEU A 95 15.72 14.83 8.36
C LEU A 95 14.57 15.63 7.71
N SER A 96 13.94 15.08 6.66
CA SER A 96 12.72 15.63 6.05
C SER A 96 11.45 15.32 6.87
N GLY A 97 11.55 14.74 8.07
CA GLY A 97 10.42 14.43 8.95
C GLY A 97 9.61 13.19 8.55
N LEU A 98 10.14 12.34 7.67
CA LEU A 98 9.42 11.15 7.23
C LEU A 98 9.50 10.02 8.26
N THR A 99 8.38 9.30 8.42
CA THR A 99 8.32 8.14 9.31
C THR A 99 9.17 6.97 8.78
N MET A 100 9.60 6.07 9.67
CA MET A 100 10.33 4.84 9.33
C MET A 100 9.68 4.03 8.20
N ASN A 101 8.35 3.90 8.20
CA ASN A 101 7.66 3.17 7.14
C ASN A 101 7.66 3.91 5.79
N THR A 102 7.65 5.24 5.82
CA THR A 102 7.73 6.05 4.60
C THR A 102 9.15 6.03 4.04
N SER A 103 10.18 6.17 4.87
CA SER A 103 11.57 6.05 4.45
C SER A 103 11.86 4.65 3.88
N SER A 104 11.43 3.59 4.59
CA SER A 104 11.51 2.21 4.11
C SER A 104 10.79 1.99 2.76
N PHE A 105 9.67 2.67 2.52
CA PHE A 105 9.00 2.60 1.21
C PHE A 105 9.91 3.10 0.09
N TYR A 106 10.60 4.23 0.29
CA TYR A 106 11.55 4.75 -0.69
C TYR A 106 12.75 3.81 -0.87
N MET A 107 13.32 3.32 0.23
CA MET A 107 14.44 2.38 0.20
C MET A 107 14.09 1.09 -0.55
N ARG A 108 12.92 0.49 -0.27
CA ARG A 108 12.46 -0.72 -1.00
C ARG A 108 12.22 -0.47 -2.47
N THR A 109 11.72 0.72 -2.82
CA THR A 109 11.47 1.06 -4.23
C THR A 109 12.79 1.23 -4.97
N MET A 110 13.76 1.94 -4.38
CA MET A 110 15.11 2.08 -4.97
C MET A 110 15.84 0.74 -5.05
N LYS A 111 15.72 -0.11 -4.01
CA LYS A 111 16.27 -1.48 -4.03
C LYS A 111 15.68 -2.31 -5.18
N ALA A 112 14.36 -2.21 -5.42
CA ALA A 112 13.73 -2.92 -6.52
C ALA A 112 14.25 -2.45 -7.89
N VAL A 113 14.48 -1.15 -8.07
CA VAL A 113 15.10 -0.57 -9.28
C VAL A 113 16.52 -1.10 -9.47
N TYR A 114 17.33 -1.02 -8.42
CA TYR A 114 18.73 -1.48 -8.46
C TYR A 114 18.83 -2.99 -8.76
N ASN A 115 18.05 -3.81 -8.04
CA ASN A 115 18.03 -5.26 -8.27
C ASN A 115 17.58 -5.61 -9.69
N ARG A 116 16.68 -4.83 -10.27
CA ARG A 116 16.31 -5.00 -11.67
C ARG A 116 17.47 -4.71 -12.61
N ALA A 117 18.19 -3.62 -12.40
CA ALA A 117 19.39 -3.29 -13.18
C ALA A 117 20.50 -4.36 -13.06
N VAL A 118 20.65 -4.94 -11.86
CA VAL A 118 21.56 -6.11 -11.65
C VAL A 118 21.09 -7.31 -12.46
N ASN A 119 19.79 -7.65 -12.41
CA ASN A 119 19.24 -8.80 -13.15
C ASN A 119 19.30 -8.62 -14.67
N GLU A 120 19.26 -7.38 -15.15
CA GLU A 120 19.43 -7.02 -16.56
C GLU A 120 20.93 -6.93 -16.98
N GLY A 121 21.86 -7.17 -16.05
CA GLY A 121 23.31 -7.15 -16.31
C GLY A 121 23.91 -5.74 -16.49
N ILE A 122 23.13 -4.69 -16.18
CA ILE A 122 23.58 -3.29 -16.32
C ILE A 122 24.62 -2.92 -15.27
N VAL A 123 24.49 -3.44 -14.05
CA VAL A 123 25.44 -3.23 -12.94
C VAL A 123 25.69 -4.52 -12.18
N SER A 124 26.89 -4.64 -11.58
CA SER A 124 27.22 -5.73 -10.65
C SER A 124 26.62 -5.46 -9.27
N ASP A 125 26.11 -6.50 -8.59
CA ASP A 125 25.53 -6.37 -7.26
C ASP A 125 26.58 -6.05 -6.19
N ARG A 126 26.55 -4.82 -5.70
CA ARG A 126 27.38 -4.33 -4.58
C ARG A 126 26.63 -4.28 -3.24
N LYS A 127 25.39 -4.80 -3.20
CA LYS A 127 24.53 -4.87 -2.01
C LYS A 127 24.36 -3.52 -1.28
N PRO A 128 24.06 -2.42 -1.98
CA PRO A 128 24.06 -1.06 -1.39
C PRO A 128 22.96 -0.83 -0.34
N PHE A 129 21.98 -1.74 -0.24
CA PHE A 129 20.86 -1.62 0.69
C PHE A 129 21.02 -2.45 1.98
N ASN A 130 22.21 -3.01 2.24
CA ASN A 130 22.39 -3.88 3.41
C ASN A 130 22.34 -3.14 4.75
N LYS A 131 22.69 -1.84 4.77
CA LYS A 131 22.74 -1.03 5.98
C LYS A 131 21.55 -0.11 6.19
N VAL A 132 20.66 0.00 5.19
CA VAL A 132 19.46 0.85 5.27
C VAL A 132 18.22 0.04 5.63
N TYR A 133 17.26 0.68 6.28
CA TYR A 133 16.05 0.01 6.72
C TYR A 133 15.07 -0.22 5.55
N THR A 134 14.84 -1.47 5.22
CA THR A 134 13.87 -1.91 4.21
C THR A 134 12.71 -2.73 4.81
N GLY A 135 12.58 -2.75 6.13
CA GLY A 135 11.55 -3.49 6.86
C GLY A 135 10.21 -2.76 6.96
N ILE A 136 9.35 -3.27 7.81
CA ILE A 136 8.06 -2.66 8.17
C ILE A 136 8.06 -2.44 9.68
N ALA A 137 8.11 -1.19 10.09
CA ALA A 137 7.99 -0.82 11.50
C ALA A 137 6.55 -1.00 11.98
N ARG A 138 6.39 -1.42 13.22
CA ARG A 138 5.08 -1.55 13.84
C ARG A 138 4.39 -0.18 13.90
N THR A 139 3.11 -0.16 13.56
CA THR A 139 2.26 1.02 13.70
C THR A 139 1.18 0.73 14.73
N VAL A 140 0.92 1.70 15.60
CA VAL A 140 -0.21 1.64 16.53
C VAL A 140 -1.49 1.60 15.71
N LYS A 141 -2.34 0.62 15.97
CA LYS A 141 -3.67 0.54 15.37
C LYS A 141 -4.61 1.49 16.12
N ARG A 142 -5.39 2.22 15.35
CA ARG A 142 -6.26 3.28 15.88
C ARG A 142 -7.72 2.80 15.84
N ALA A 143 -8.00 1.64 16.46
CA ALA A 143 -9.37 1.23 16.67
C ALA A 143 -10.01 2.15 17.72
N ILE A 144 -11.29 2.38 17.59
CA ILE A 144 -12.11 3.14 18.55
C ILE A 144 -13.07 2.20 19.26
N SER A 145 -13.50 2.60 20.44
CA SER A 145 -14.43 1.82 21.27
C SER A 145 -15.85 1.82 20.70
N PRO A 146 -16.74 0.90 21.18
CA PRO A 146 -18.17 0.94 20.84
C PRO A 146 -18.85 2.25 21.21
N GLU A 147 -18.46 2.88 22.33
CA GLU A 147 -18.97 4.16 22.81
C GLU A 147 -18.57 5.30 21.85
N GLU A 148 -17.30 5.36 21.47
CA GLU A 148 -16.81 6.33 20.48
C GLU A 148 -17.50 6.12 19.12
N MET A 149 -17.73 4.86 18.70
CA MET A 149 -18.46 4.54 17.48
C MET A 149 -19.91 5.04 17.55
N SER A 150 -20.57 4.91 18.71
CA SER A 150 -21.91 5.42 18.95
C SER A 150 -21.94 6.95 18.88
N ARG A 151 -20.96 7.66 19.47
CA ARG A 151 -20.86 9.13 19.38
C ARG A 151 -20.69 9.59 17.93
N ILE A 152 -19.87 8.91 17.13
CA ILE A 152 -19.71 9.23 15.70
C ILE A 152 -21.03 9.03 14.95
N ARG A 153 -21.74 7.94 15.23
CA ARG A 153 -23.03 7.65 14.58
C ARG A 153 -24.06 8.74 14.83
N THR A 154 -24.09 9.31 16.00
CA THR A 154 -25.14 10.24 16.45
C THR A 154 -24.75 11.71 16.31
N ILE A 155 -23.52 12.03 15.89
CA ILE A 155 -23.12 13.44 15.72
C ILE A 155 -23.96 14.10 14.63
N GLU A 156 -24.52 15.26 14.98
CA GLU A 156 -25.23 16.11 14.03
C GLU A 156 -24.31 17.19 13.48
N SER A 157 -24.54 17.61 12.26
CA SER A 157 -23.78 18.69 11.61
C SER A 157 -24.60 19.31 10.50
N GLU A 158 -24.58 20.63 10.40
CA GLU A 158 -25.15 21.38 9.28
C GLU A 158 -24.34 21.26 7.99
N ASP A 159 -23.08 20.83 8.08
CA ASP A 159 -22.17 20.69 6.96
C ASP A 159 -22.40 19.35 6.24
N ASP A 160 -22.81 19.41 4.96
CA ASP A 160 -23.06 18.24 4.11
C ASP A 160 -21.83 17.34 3.94
N GLU A 161 -20.62 17.92 3.90
CA GLU A 161 -19.38 17.13 3.75
C GLU A 161 -19.06 16.35 5.02
N VAL A 162 -19.34 16.93 6.20
CA VAL A 162 -19.19 16.24 7.49
C VAL A 162 -20.22 15.13 7.63
N ARG A 163 -21.48 15.38 7.30
CA ARG A 163 -22.52 14.34 7.28
C ARG A 163 -22.17 13.20 6.34
N PHE A 164 -21.77 13.53 5.11
CA PHE A 164 -21.34 12.52 4.14
C PHE A 164 -20.14 11.72 4.65
N ALA A 165 -19.16 12.36 5.27
CA ALA A 165 -17.99 11.68 5.81
C ALA A 165 -18.33 10.72 6.94
N ARG A 166 -19.20 11.15 7.89
CA ARG A 166 -19.78 10.31 8.94
C ARG A 166 -20.44 9.07 8.35
N ASP A 167 -21.32 9.28 7.39
CA ASP A 167 -22.16 8.21 6.86
C ASP A 167 -21.34 7.23 6.00
N MET A 168 -20.34 7.70 5.27
CA MET A 168 -19.42 6.80 4.57
C MET A 168 -18.55 6.00 5.55
N PHE A 169 -18.14 6.59 6.68
CA PHE A 169 -17.44 5.89 7.74
C PHE A 169 -18.30 4.80 8.37
N MET A 170 -19.55 5.12 8.69
CA MET A 170 -20.53 4.17 9.23
C MET A 170 -20.89 3.08 8.21
N PHE A 171 -21.05 3.43 6.93
CA PHE A 171 -21.27 2.44 5.87
C PHE A 171 -20.12 1.44 5.78
N SER A 172 -18.88 1.94 5.83
CA SER A 172 -17.69 1.06 5.89
C SER A 172 -17.76 0.12 7.09
N PHE A 173 -18.14 0.62 8.27
CA PHE A 173 -18.28 -0.19 9.47
C PHE A 173 -19.39 -1.25 9.32
N TYR A 174 -20.57 -0.88 8.85
CA TYR A 174 -21.70 -1.80 8.65
C TYR A 174 -21.43 -2.85 7.57
N THR A 175 -20.52 -2.57 6.66
CA THR A 175 -20.09 -3.50 5.62
C THR A 175 -18.76 -4.19 5.96
N GLN A 176 -18.55 -4.50 7.26
CA GLN A 176 -17.39 -5.27 7.78
C GLN A 176 -16.04 -4.62 7.49
N GLY A 177 -16.00 -3.28 7.52
CA GLY A 177 -14.80 -2.51 7.27
C GLY A 177 -14.40 -2.47 5.79
N MET A 178 -15.37 -2.37 4.90
CA MET A 178 -15.12 -2.20 3.46
C MET A 178 -14.25 -0.98 3.20
N SER A 179 -13.27 -1.12 2.32
CA SER A 179 -12.38 0.01 2.00
C SER A 179 -13.10 1.05 1.14
N PHE A 180 -12.74 2.33 1.30
CA PHE A 180 -13.37 3.41 0.54
C PHE A 180 -13.27 3.24 -0.99
N VAL A 181 -12.18 2.63 -1.47
CA VAL A 181 -12.05 2.32 -2.89
C VAL A 181 -13.04 1.23 -3.32
N ASP A 182 -13.31 0.24 -2.48
CA ASP A 182 -14.29 -0.80 -2.80
C ASP A 182 -15.70 -0.19 -2.80
N MET A 183 -16.04 0.66 -1.82
CA MET A 183 -17.31 1.43 -1.76
C MET A 183 -17.52 2.27 -3.04
N ALA A 184 -16.48 2.96 -3.51
CA ALA A 184 -16.58 3.84 -4.68
C ALA A 184 -16.94 3.11 -5.99
N TYR A 185 -16.64 1.83 -6.07
CA TYR A 185 -16.85 1.01 -7.27
C TYR A 185 -17.96 -0.05 -7.10
N LEU A 186 -18.73 -0.01 -6.00
CA LEU A 186 -19.92 -0.86 -5.85
C LEU A 186 -20.95 -0.54 -6.93
N LYS A 187 -21.57 -1.59 -7.44
CA LYS A 187 -22.61 -1.50 -8.47
C LYS A 187 -23.97 -1.95 -7.90
N PRO A 188 -25.08 -1.48 -8.43
CA PRO A 188 -26.40 -2.01 -8.06
C PRO A 188 -26.50 -3.54 -8.23
N SER A 189 -25.87 -4.11 -9.25
CA SER A 189 -25.82 -5.57 -9.49
C SER A 189 -25.06 -6.36 -8.45
N ASP A 190 -24.25 -5.71 -7.60
CA ASP A 190 -23.51 -6.36 -6.52
C ASP A 190 -24.44 -6.67 -5.32
N LEU A 191 -25.57 -5.97 -5.20
CA LEU A 191 -26.60 -6.23 -4.21
C LEU A 191 -27.59 -7.28 -4.75
N ARG A 192 -27.65 -8.45 -4.12
CA ARG A 192 -28.48 -9.58 -4.55
C ARG A 192 -29.21 -10.16 -3.36
N GLY A 193 -30.53 -9.96 -3.32
CA GLY A 193 -31.32 -10.35 -2.15
C GLY A 193 -30.87 -9.61 -0.89
N ASP A 194 -30.57 -10.35 0.14
CA ASP A 194 -30.10 -9.83 1.43
C ASP A 194 -28.56 -9.85 1.58
N HIS A 195 -27.83 -9.93 0.47
CA HIS A 195 -26.36 -9.95 0.48
C HIS A 195 -25.76 -9.02 -0.57
N LEU A 196 -24.64 -8.42 -0.19
CA LEU A 196 -23.74 -7.65 -1.05
C LEU A 196 -22.55 -8.52 -1.45
N PHE A 197 -22.34 -8.74 -2.75
CA PHE A 197 -21.23 -9.48 -3.32
C PHE A 197 -20.30 -8.53 -4.04
N TYR A 198 -19.04 -8.47 -3.63
CA TYR A 198 -18.07 -7.60 -4.30
C TYR A 198 -16.69 -8.19 -4.35
N ARG A 199 -15.91 -7.76 -5.32
CA ARG A 199 -14.49 -8.15 -5.46
C ARG A 199 -13.59 -7.03 -4.98
N ARG A 200 -12.76 -7.30 -3.96
CA ARG A 200 -11.82 -6.31 -3.42
C ARG A 200 -10.84 -5.82 -4.48
N LYS A 201 -10.76 -4.51 -4.67
CA LYS A 201 -9.82 -3.87 -5.62
C LYS A 201 -8.36 -4.15 -5.29
N LYS A 202 -8.02 -4.30 -4.01
CA LYS A 202 -6.63 -4.52 -3.56
C LYS A 202 -6.14 -5.95 -3.79
N THR A 203 -6.97 -6.95 -3.57
CA THR A 203 -6.56 -8.37 -3.51
C THR A 203 -7.25 -9.25 -4.56
N GLY A 204 -8.27 -8.74 -5.23
CA GLY A 204 -9.09 -9.51 -6.17
C GLY A 204 -10.00 -10.56 -5.51
N GLN A 205 -10.03 -10.63 -4.19
CA GLN A 205 -10.82 -11.60 -3.45
C GLN A 205 -12.31 -11.23 -3.51
N GLU A 206 -13.16 -12.22 -3.68
CA GLU A 206 -14.61 -12.07 -3.60
C GLU A 206 -15.04 -12.14 -2.14
N LEU A 207 -15.90 -11.21 -1.77
CA LEU A 207 -16.48 -11.11 -0.43
C LEU A 207 -18.00 -11.04 -0.52
N MET A 208 -18.63 -11.64 0.47
CA MET A 208 -20.06 -11.59 0.69
C MET A 208 -20.33 -10.95 2.05
N VAL A 209 -21.17 -9.94 2.06
CA VAL A 209 -21.58 -9.20 3.27
C VAL A 209 -23.09 -9.22 3.35
N ARG A 210 -23.63 -9.63 4.50
CA ARG A 210 -25.08 -9.54 4.72
C ARG A 210 -25.48 -8.07 4.70
N TRP A 211 -26.50 -7.75 3.89
CA TRP A 211 -27.02 -6.39 3.77
C TRP A 211 -27.86 -6.05 4.99
N SER A 212 -27.46 -5.03 5.72
CA SER A 212 -28.17 -4.58 6.93
C SER A 212 -29.08 -3.39 6.63
N GLN A 213 -30.13 -3.22 7.45
CA GLN A 213 -30.99 -2.05 7.36
C GLN A 213 -30.21 -0.75 7.54
N ALA A 214 -29.22 -0.72 8.45
CA ALA A 214 -28.36 0.45 8.66
C ALA A 214 -27.56 0.85 7.42
N ALA A 215 -27.09 -0.13 6.61
CA ALA A 215 -26.45 0.16 5.33
C ALA A 215 -27.45 0.67 4.28
N GLN A 216 -28.68 0.11 4.28
CA GLN A 216 -29.77 0.56 3.40
C GLN A 216 -30.20 1.99 3.74
N ASP A 217 -30.30 2.34 5.01
CA ASP A 217 -30.69 3.69 5.45
C ASP A 217 -29.68 4.74 4.94
N ILE A 218 -28.38 4.44 5.00
CA ILE A 218 -27.36 5.32 4.41
C ILE A 218 -27.52 5.42 2.89
N LEU A 219 -27.76 4.30 2.22
CA LEU A 219 -27.98 4.31 0.77
C LEU A 219 -29.20 5.18 0.37
N ASN A 220 -30.27 5.14 1.16
CA ASN A 220 -31.44 5.94 0.94
C ASN A 220 -31.20 7.46 1.09
N LEU A 221 -30.26 7.85 1.99
CA LEU A 221 -29.84 9.25 2.15
C LEU A 221 -28.99 9.74 0.95
N TYR A 222 -28.32 8.84 0.27
CA TYR A 222 -27.38 9.16 -0.81
C TYR A 222 -27.71 8.39 -2.08
N PRO A 223 -28.78 8.75 -2.78
CA PRO A 223 -29.18 8.05 -4.00
C PRO A 223 -28.08 8.08 -5.06
N PRO A 224 -27.97 7.04 -5.88
CA PRO A 224 -26.99 6.98 -6.96
C PRO A 224 -27.07 8.19 -7.89
N CYS A 225 -25.92 8.75 -8.26
CA CYS A 225 -25.83 9.83 -9.25
C CYS A 225 -25.80 9.33 -10.70
N ASN A 226 -25.73 8.02 -10.90
CA ASN A 226 -25.66 7.35 -12.20
C ASN A 226 -26.04 5.88 -12.05
N ASP A 227 -26.30 5.20 -13.17
CA ASP A 227 -26.75 3.79 -13.18
C ASP A 227 -25.61 2.78 -12.93
N LYS A 228 -24.37 3.22 -12.93
CA LYS A 228 -23.21 2.32 -12.82
C LYS A 228 -22.79 2.03 -11.38
N TYR A 229 -22.86 3.03 -10.50
CA TYR A 229 -22.36 2.94 -9.14
C TYR A 229 -23.42 3.16 -8.08
N LEU A 230 -23.34 2.39 -7.01
CA LEU A 230 -24.31 2.36 -5.92
C LEU A 230 -24.25 3.62 -5.04
N LEU A 231 -23.07 4.16 -4.81
CA LEU A 231 -22.84 5.34 -3.96
C LEU A 231 -22.39 6.54 -4.81
N PRO A 232 -22.75 7.79 -4.44
CA PRO A 232 -22.42 8.98 -5.22
C PRO A 232 -20.97 9.47 -5.04
N ILE A 233 -20.02 8.52 -5.05
CA ILE A 233 -18.57 8.81 -4.93
C ILE A 233 -17.98 9.13 -6.30
N ILE A 234 -18.33 8.36 -7.32
CA ILE A 234 -17.97 8.60 -8.72
C ILE A 234 -19.23 9.08 -9.44
N LYS A 235 -19.25 10.36 -9.82
CA LYS A 235 -20.42 10.99 -10.44
C LYS A 235 -20.51 10.77 -11.96
N LYS A 236 -19.36 10.74 -12.64
CA LYS A 236 -19.24 10.59 -14.10
C LYS A 236 -18.50 9.30 -14.44
N PRO A 237 -19.20 8.19 -14.69
CA PRO A 237 -18.57 6.94 -15.11
C PRO A 237 -17.82 7.11 -16.43
N GLY A 238 -16.65 6.43 -16.53
CA GLY A 238 -15.79 6.49 -17.73
C GLY A 238 -14.86 7.70 -17.81
N ASP A 239 -15.15 8.80 -17.12
CA ASP A 239 -14.33 10.00 -17.12
C ASP A 239 -13.45 10.07 -15.86
N LYS A 240 -12.16 9.81 -15.99
CA LYS A 240 -11.15 9.97 -14.91
C LYS A 240 -11.67 9.50 -13.53
N GLU A 241 -12.38 8.37 -13.49
CA GLU A 241 -13.04 7.83 -12.28
C GLU A 241 -12.10 7.79 -11.07
N ARG A 242 -10.82 7.48 -11.32
CA ARG A 242 -9.80 7.46 -10.27
C ARG A 242 -9.58 8.83 -9.63
N ASN A 243 -9.61 9.91 -10.40
CA ASN A 243 -9.44 11.26 -9.88
C ASN A 243 -10.67 11.69 -9.07
N GLN A 244 -11.88 11.36 -9.55
CA GLN A 244 -13.11 11.62 -8.81
C GLN A 244 -13.12 10.88 -7.46
N TYR A 245 -12.79 9.59 -7.47
CA TYR A 245 -12.64 8.79 -6.25
C TYR A 245 -11.61 9.41 -5.29
N ARG A 246 -10.42 9.79 -5.76
CA ARG A 246 -9.36 10.38 -4.92
C ARG A 246 -9.78 11.71 -4.33
N TYR A 247 -10.42 12.56 -5.10
CA TYR A 247 -10.96 13.81 -4.61
C TYR A 247 -12.00 13.58 -3.50
N LYS A 248 -12.95 12.68 -3.73
CA LYS A 248 -13.97 12.36 -2.73
C LYS A 248 -13.37 11.72 -1.47
N GLN A 249 -12.34 10.89 -1.63
CA GLN A 249 -11.58 10.33 -0.50
C GLN A 249 -10.90 11.44 0.34
N TYR A 250 -10.35 12.46 -0.32
CA TYR A 250 -9.79 13.62 0.36
C TYR A 250 -10.86 14.39 1.14
N VAL A 251 -11.99 14.72 0.52
CA VAL A 251 -13.13 15.40 1.15
C VAL A 251 -13.62 14.63 2.39
N VAL A 252 -13.84 13.33 2.24
CA VAL A 252 -14.22 12.46 3.38
C VAL A 252 -13.16 12.48 4.47
N GLY A 253 -11.87 12.47 4.12
CA GLY A 253 -10.78 12.59 5.09
C GLY A 253 -10.82 13.91 5.87
N CYS A 254 -11.10 15.03 5.22
CA CYS A 254 -11.28 16.34 5.87
C CYS A 254 -12.50 16.33 6.81
N GLY A 255 -13.64 15.79 6.38
CA GLY A 255 -14.84 15.67 7.20
C GLY A 255 -14.59 14.80 8.44
N LEU A 256 -13.93 13.65 8.30
CA LEU A 256 -13.58 12.77 9.41
C LEU A 256 -12.63 13.44 10.43
N LYS A 257 -11.70 14.26 9.95
CA LYS A 257 -10.84 15.04 10.83
C LYS A 257 -11.67 16.02 11.67
N ARG A 258 -12.60 16.75 11.04
CA ARG A 258 -13.49 17.69 11.75
C ARG A 258 -14.37 16.96 12.78
N ILE A 259 -14.88 15.77 12.47
CA ILE A 259 -15.59 14.92 13.44
C ILE A 259 -14.66 14.60 14.64
N SER A 260 -13.41 14.22 14.37
CA SER A 260 -12.45 13.95 15.44
C SER A 260 -12.22 15.15 16.34
N ASP A 261 -12.10 16.34 15.75
CA ASP A 261 -11.87 17.59 16.46
C ASP A 261 -13.11 17.95 17.33
N VAL A 262 -14.32 17.83 16.80
CA VAL A 262 -15.57 18.12 17.53
C VAL A 262 -15.82 17.13 18.68
N LEU A 263 -15.49 15.85 18.46
CA LEU A 263 -15.66 14.81 19.48
C LEU A 263 -14.46 14.72 20.45
N GLU A 264 -13.47 15.60 20.31
CA GLU A 264 -12.24 15.64 21.12
C GLU A 264 -11.54 14.27 21.18
N MET A 265 -11.43 13.61 20.02
CA MET A 265 -10.87 12.26 19.94
C MET A 265 -9.34 12.30 20.03
N ASN A 266 -8.76 11.39 20.78
CA ASN A 266 -7.30 11.25 20.90
C ASN A 266 -6.58 10.98 19.57
N ASN A 267 -7.28 10.43 18.59
CA ASN A 267 -6.75 10.10 17.28
C ASN A 267 -7.64 10.61 16.15
N THR A 268 -7.04 11.15 15.12
CA THR A 268 -7.75 11.55 13.91
C THR A 268 -8.40 10.34 13.23
N LEU A 269 -9.69 10.42 12.97
CA LEU A 269 -10.44 9.43 12.21
C LEU A 269 -9.97 9.38 10.76
N THR A 270 -9.93 8.18 10.23
CA THR A 270 -9.74 7.91 8.81
C THR A 270 -10.64 6.76 8.41
N MET A 271 -10.97 6.61 7.13
CA MET A 271 -11.75 5.45 6.65
C MET A 271 -11.16 4.09 7.07
N TYR A 272 -9.86 4.04 7.33
CA TYR A 272 -9.21 2.81 7.79
C TYR A 272 -9.51 2.49 9.26
N VAL A 273 -9.84 3.50 10.07
CA VAL A 273 -10.27 3.33 11.47
C VAL A 273 -11.58 2.55 11.54
N ALA A 274 -12.55 2.79 10.65
CA ALA A 274 -13.78 2.01 10.60
C ALA A 274 -13.50 0.50 10.48
N ARG A 275 -12.57 0.13 9.61
CA ARG A 275 -12.15 -1.26 9.42
C ARG A 275 -11.44 -1.84 10.64
N HIS A 276 -10.56 -1.04 11.28
CA HIS A 276 -9.88 -1.45 12.50
C HIS A 276 -10.89 -1.69 13.62
N SER A 277 -11.81 -0.76 13.82
CA SER A 277 -12.80 -0.81 14.88
C SER A 277 -13.77 -1.99 14.69
N TRP A 278 -14.22 -2.27 13.46
CA TRP A 278 -15.03 -3.44 13.20
C TRP A 278 -14.32 -4.73 13.64
N ALA A 279 -13.06 -4.91 13.27
CA ALA A 279 -12.30 -6.10 13.63
C ALA A 279 -12.02 -6.20 15.14
N SER A 280 -11.77 -5.05 15.78
CA SER A 280 -11.54 -4.97 17.23
C SER A 280 -12.80 -5.31 18.02
N ILE A 281 -13.93 -4.69 17.65
CA ILE A 281 -15.22 -4.94 18.29
C ILE A 281 -15.66 -6.39 18.04
N ALA A 282 -15.48 -6.92 16.83
CA ALA A 282 -15.75 -8.32 16.56
C ALA A 282 -14.92 -9.26 17.46
N ARG A 283 -13.66 -8.91 17.72
CA ARG A 283 -12.80 -9.67 18.63
C ARG A 283 -13.26 -9.57 20.08
N LEU A 284 -13.66 -8.39 20.53
CA LEU A 284 -14.25 -8.19 21.88
C LEU A 284 -15.56 -8.99 22.07
N MET A 285 -16.28 -9.25 21.00
CA MET A 285 -17.49 -10.09 20.99
C MET A 285 -17.18 -11.60 20.81
N ASP A 286 -15.93 -12.02 21.02
CA ASP A 286 -15.47 -13.41 20.90
C ASP A 286 -15.66 -14.04 19.51
N ILE A 287 -15.79 -13.23 18.45
CA ILE A 287 -15.84 -13.75 17.08
C ILE A 287 -14.47 -14.31 16.71
N SER A 288 -14.46 -15.52 16.15
CA SER A 288 -13.23 -16.24 15.84
C SER A 288 -12.34 -15.46 14.85
N THR A 289 -11.01 -15.56 15.04
CA THR A 289 -10.02 -14.91 14.13
C THR A 289 -10.21 -15.33 12.68
N ASP A 290 -10.63 -16.58 12.43
CA ASP A 290 -10.90 -17.08 11.08
C ASP A 290 -12.13 -16.38 10.47
N ALA A 291 -13.22 -16.23 11.22
CA ALA A 291 -14.41 -15.50 10.75
C ALA A 291 -14.07 -14.02 10.46
N ILE A 292 -13.32 -13.34 11.35
CA ILE A 292 -12.84 -11.99 11.14
C ILE A 292 -11.95 -11.92 9.89
N SER A 293 -11.05 -12.88 9.70
CA SER A 293 -10.13 -12.95 8.54
C SER A 293 -10.89 -13.05 7.22
N ARG A 294 -11.88 -13.94 7.16
CA ARG A 294 -12.74 -14.13 5.98
C ARG A 294 -13.57 -12.88 5.69
N SER A 295 -14.23 -12.33 6.70
CA SER A 295 -15.04 -11.11 6.56
C SER A 295 -14.23 -9.91 6.06
N MET A 296 -12.98 -9.78 6.51
CA MET A 296 -12.07 -8.73 6.05
C MET A 296 -11.40 -9.04 4.71
N GLY A 297 -11.51 -10.24 4.16
CA GLY A 297 -10.82 -10.67 2.95
C GLY A 297 -9.30 -10.59 3.10
N HIS A 298 -8.76 -11.20 4.15
CA HIS A 298 -7.33 -11.39 4.30
C HIS A 298 -6.90 -12.72 3.69
N ASN A 299 -5.83 -12.71 2.90
CA ASN A 299 -5.32 -13.92 2.26
C ASN A 299 -4.67 -14.91 3.24
N SER A 300 -4.43 -14.50 4.49
CA SER A 300 -3.91 -15.38 5.54
C SER A 300 -4.34 -14.93 6.92
N GLU A 301 -4.63 -15.87 7.80
CA GLU A 301 -4.86 -15.61 9.23
C GLU A 301 -3.69 -14.91 9.91
N LYS A 302 -2.44 -15.15 9.45
CA LYS A 302 -1.26 -14.47 9.95
C LYS A 302 -1.39 -12.95 9.84
N THR A 303 -1.97 -12.45 8.73
CA THR A 303 -2.26 -11.02 8.55
C THR A 303 -3.28 -10.55 9.59
N THR A 304 -4.33 -11.33 9.83
CA THR A 304 -5.35 -11.01 10.83
C THR A 304 -4.79 -11.06 12.25
N LYS A 305 -3.99 -12.07 12.59
CA LYS A 305 -3.32 -12.18 13.89
C LYS A 305 -2.38 -11.00 14.17
N ILE A 306 -1.59 -10.57 13.19
CA ILE A 306 -0.74 -9.37 13.31
C ILE A 306 -1.61 -8.11 13.50
N TYR A 307 -2.75 -8.07 12.84
CA TYR A 307 -3.69 -6.98 12.89
C TYR A 307 -4.37 -6.90 14.27
N LEU A 308 -4.83 -8.03 14.81
CA LEU A 308 -5.50 -8.12 16.10
C LEU A 308 -4.52 -8.04 17.28
N LYS A 309 -3.29 -8.53 17.15
CA LYS A 309 -2.27 -8.54 18.22
C LYS A 309 -1.89 -7.15 18.75
N SER A 310 -2.19 -6.09 17.99
CA SER A 310 -1.99 -4.71 18.44
C SER A 310 -3.18 -4.15 19.25
N ILE A 311 -4.23 -4.95 19.43
CA ILE A 311 -5.47 -4.60 20.13
C ILE A 311 -5.50 -5.28 21.52
N ASP A 312 -4.65 -6.27 21.73
CA ASP A 312 -4.69 -7.25 22.82
C ASP A 312 -4.20 -6.73 24.19
N THR A 313 -3.81 -5.47 24.34
CA THR A 313 -3.40 -4.97 25.66
C THR A 313 -4.58 -4.84 26.63
N SER A 314 -5.75 -4.42 26.17
CA SER A 314 -6.94 -4.35 27.02
C SER A 314 -7.49 -5.74 27.36
N SER A 315 -7.42 -6.70 26.46
CA SER A 315 -7.89 -8.07 26.71
C SER A 315 -7.01 -8.84 27.71
N ILE A 316 -5.72 -8.47 27.83
CA ILE A 316 -4.84 -9.04 28.86
C ILE A 316 -5.21 -8.47 30.24
N ASP A 317 -5.51 -7.17 30.31
CA ASP A 317 -5.93 -6.53 31.55
C ASP A 317 -7.30 -7.06 32.01
N ASP A 318 -8.28 -7.15 31.09
CA ASP A 318 -9.60 -7.77 31.35
C ASP A 318 -9.49 -9.26 31.75
N ALA A 319 -8.60 -10.02 31.11
CA ALA A 319 -8.36 -11.41 31.47
C ALA A 319 -7.71 -11.50 32.86
N ASN A 320 -6.77 -10.61 33.17
CA ASN A 320 -6.15 -10.54 34.49
C ASN A 320 -7.17 -10.20 35.58
N ASP A 321 -8.04 -9.22 35.32
CA ASP A 321 -9.11 -8.85 36.25
C ASP A 321 -10.11 -10.01 36.49
N ARG A 322 -10.46 -10.77 35.43
CA ARG A 322 -11.28 -11.98 35.57
C ARG A 322 -10.58 -13.05 36.41
N VAL A 323 -9.27 -13.24 36.25
CA VAL A 323 -8.49 -14.18 37.03
C VAL A 323 -8.42 -13.73 38.49
N ILE A 324 -8.18 -12.44 38.75
CA ILE A 324 -8.13 -11.87 40.08
C ILE A 324 -9.48 -11.99 40.79
N ASN A 325 -10.57 -11.71 40.08
CA ASN A 325 -11.94 -11.78 40.63
C ASN A 325 -12.49 -13.23 40.76
N ALA A 326 -11.76 -14.24 40.30
CA ALA A 326 -12.13 -15.65 40.42
C ALA A 326 -11.57 -16.32 41.70
N ILE A 327 -10.73 -15.58 42.44
CA ILE A 327 -10.14 -16.00 43.73
C ILE A 327 -10.78 -15.22 44.86
#